data_86d88e3fd6ace1bf65d3b45640c399a6
#
_entry.id   86d88e3fd6ace1bf65d3b45640c399a6
#
_cell.length_a   1.000
_cell.length_b   1.000
_cell.length_c   1.000
_cell.angle_alpha   90.00
_cell.angle_beta   90.00
_cell.angle_gamma   90.00
#
_symmetry.space_group_name_H-M   'P 1'
#
loop_
_entity.id
_entity.type
_entity.pdbx_description
1 polymer ?
#
loop_
_entity_poly.entity_id
_entity_poly.type
_entity_poly.pdbx_seq_one_letter_code
_entity_poly.pdbx_strand_id
1 'polypeptide(L)'
;MNDLVHTYSEAVRDPEGRGYAASVHALERIDGIWETWLEFRGLGRDVTLRTRRESEQPNRRAVLYWASGLQPSYLDGALLRATRTRLTELRTMFEGRAA
;
A
#
# COMPACT_ATOMS: atom_id res chain seq x y z
N MET A 1 -13.11 -4.49 8.72
CA MET A 1 -13.48 -4.19 7.32
C MET A 1 -12.61 -3.06 6.79
N ASN A 2 -12.06 -3.21 5.57
CA ASN A 2 -11.18 -2.21 4.97
C ASN A 2 -12.00 -1.11 4.30
N ASP A 3 -11.55 0.14 4.49
CA ASP A 3 -12.10 1.27 3.74
C ASP A 3 -11.08 1.73 2.72
N LEU A 4 -11.50 1.87 1.46
CA LEU A 4 -10.76 2.65 0.48
C LEU A 4 -10.99 4.12 0.82
N VAL A 5 -9.91 4.83 1.16
CA VAL A 5 -10.02 6.21 1.65
C VAL A 5 -9.64 7.23 0.60
N HIS A 6 -8.64 6.94 -0.23
CA HIS A 6 -8.11 7.91 -1.20
C HIS A 6 -7.47 7.20 -2.38
N THR A 7 -7.67 7.75 -3.58
CA THR A 7 -7.01 7.27 -4.80
C THR A 7 -6.19 8.40 -5.39
N TYR A 8 -5.08 8.05 -6.05
CA TYR A 8 -4.21 9.02 -6.69
C TYR A 8 -4.44 9.00 -8.18
N SER A 9 -4.53 10.20 -8.80
CA SER A 9 -4.85 10.33 -10.21
C SER A 9 -3.69 9.96 -11.14
N GLU A 10 -2.45 10.11 -10.65
CA GLU A 10 -1.27 9.82 -11.45
C GLU A 10 -0.74 8.44 -11.14
N ALA A 11 -0.30 7.73 -12.18
CA ALA A 11 0.33 6.42 -12.01
C ALA A 11 1.68 6.56 -11.30
N VAL A 12 1.98 5.59 -10.45
CA VAL A 12 3.30 5.44 -9.82
C VAL A 12 4.07 4.40 -10.62
N ARG A 13 5.34 4.66 -10.91
CA ARG A 13 6.15 3.75 -11.74
C ARG A 13 7.29 3.13 -10.95
N ASP A 14 7.55 1.87 -11.22
CA ASP A 14 8.70 1.18 -10.65
C ASP A 14 9.97 1.48 -11.47
N PRO A 15 11.15 1.03 -11.03
CA PRO A 15 12.40 1.28 -11.76
C PRO A 15 12.42 0.73 -13.19
N GLU A 16 11.61 -0.28 -13.49
CA GLU A 16 11.50 -0.84 -14.84
C GLU A 16 10.45 -0.11 -15.69
N GLY A 17 9.84 0.96 -15.15
CA GLY A 17 8.87 1.77 -15.87
C GLY A 17 7.44 1.21 -15.86
N ARG A 18 7.18 0.13 -15.12
CA ARG A 18 5.83 -0.43 -15.02
C ARG A 18 4.97 0.48 -14.15
N GLY A 19 3.76 0.79 -14.63
CA GLY A 19 2.84 1.69 -13.95
C GLY A 19 1.89 0.98 -13.00
N TYR A 20 1.52 1.68 -11.94
CA TYR A 20 0.58 1.20 -10.93
C TYR A 20 -0.37 2.31 -10.53
N ALA A 21 -1.64 1.94 -10.32
CA ALA A 21 -2.62 2.84 -9.70
C ALA A 21 -2.49 2.70 -8.18
N ALA A 22 -2.23 3.81 -7.51
CA ALA A 22 -2.02 3.82 -6.06
C ALA A 22 -3.29 4.25 -5.32
N SER A 23 -3.52 3.64 -4.15
CA SER A 23 -4.64 3.99 -3.28
C SER A 23 -4.25 3.80 -1.82
N VAL A 24 -4.92 4.55 -0.94
CA VAL A 24 -4.79 4.40 0.51
C VAL A 24 -6.01 3.65 1.03
N HIS A 25 -5.73 2.65 1.84
CA HIS A 25 -6.74 1.87 2.55
C HIS A 25 -6.52 2.01 4.05
N ALA A 26 -7.58 1.83 4.81
CA ALA A 26 -7.53 1.95 6.26
C ALA A 26 -8.48 0.97 6.93
N LEU A 27 -8.17 0.65 8.18
CA LEU A 27 -8.96 -0.23 9.02
C LEU A 27 -9.01 0.35 10.41
N GLU A 28 -10.21 0.50 10.95
CA GLU A 28 -10.38 0.90 12.34
C GLU A 28 -10.20 -0.30 13.26
N ARG A 29 -9.31 -0.17 14.24
CA ARG A 29 -9.07 -1.19 15.25
C ARG A 29 -10.12 -1.09 16.36
N ILE A 30 -10.18 -2.12 17.19
CA ILE A 30 -11.09 -2.15 18.35
C ILE A 30 -10.85 -0.95 19.29
N ASP A 31 -9.60 -0.50 19.42
CA ASP A 31 -9.25 0.64 20.27
C ASP A 31 -9.57 2.00 19.65
N GLY A 32 -10.16 2.02 18.46
CA GLY A 32 -10.53 3.25 17.76
C GLY A 32 -9.40 3.88 16.93
N ILE A 33 -8.21 3.31 16.97
CA ILE A 33 -7.08 3.78 16.14
C ILE A 33 -7.24 3.20 14.74
N TRP A 34 -6.93 4.01 13.73
CA TRP A 34 -7.01 3.62 12.33
C TRP A 34 -5.63 3.30 11.80
N GLU A 35 -5.46 2.10 11.27
CA GLU A 35 -4.24 1.69 10.58
C GLU A 35 -4.39 1.93 9.09
N THR A 36 -3.32 2.39 8.44
CA THR A 36 -3.31 2.70 7.01
C THR A 36 -2.25 1.90 6.28
N TRP A 37 -2.51 1.63 5.01
CA TRP A 37 -1.53 1.05 4.10
C TRP A 37 -1.83 1.53 2.69
N LEU A 38 -0.86 1.33 1.79
CA LEU A 38 -1.03 1.63 0.38
C LEU A 38 -1.17 0.34 -0.44
N GLU A 39 -2.01 0.40 -1.46
CA GLU A 39 -2.12 -0.64 -2.47
C GLU A 39 -1.75 -0.08 -3.83
N PHE A 40 -1.05 -0.90 -4.60
CA PHE A 40 -0.58 -0.55 -5.94
C PHE A 40 -1.09 -1.63 -6.89
N ARG A 41 -2.04 -1.25 -7.75
CA ARG A 41 -2.62 -2.17 -8.74
C ARG A 41 -1.90 -1.97 -10.07
N GLY A 42 -1.34 -3.04 -10.61
CA GLY A 42 -0.65 -3.00 -11.90
C GLY A 42 -1.57 -2.55 -13.03
N LEU A 43 -1.08 -1.61 -13.84
CA LEU A 43 -1.83 -1.15 -15.01
C LEU A 43 -1.61 -2.12 -16.16
N GLY A 44 -2.71 -2.70 -16.66
CA GLY A 44 -2.67 -3.70 -17.72
C GLY A 44 -2.11 -5.05 -17.28
N ARG A 45 -1.98 -5.29 -15.98
CA ARG A 45 -1.45 -6.55 -15.43
C ARG A 45 -2.27 -6.95 -14.22
N ASP A 46 -2.38 -8.25 -13.99
CA ASP A 46 -3.12 -8.81 -12.86
C ASP A 46 -2.21 -8.97 -11.66
N VAL A 47 -1.83 -7.85 -11.07
CA VAL A 47 -0.99 -7.82 -9.87
C VAL A 47 -1.41 -6.68 -8.98
N THR A 48 -1.51 -6.94 -7.67
CA THR A 48 -1.72 -5.93 -6.65
C THR A 48 -0.65 -6.12 -5.57
N LEU A 49 0.07 -5.03 -5.29
CA LEU A 49 1.08 -4.99 -4.25
C LEU A 49 0.55 -4.12 -3.11
N ARG A 50 0.90 -4.44 -1.88
CA ARG A 50 0.50 -3.62 -0.74
C ARG A 50 1.65 -3.48 0.24
N THR A 51 1.70 -2.31 0.87
CA THR A 51 2.64 -2.09 1.98
C THR A 51 2.10 -2.75 3.25
N ARG A 52 2.96 -2.90 4.23
CA ARG A 52 2.53 -3.11 5.60
C ARG A 52 1.97 -1.79 6.12
N ARG A 53 1.61 -1.74 7.41
CA ARG A 53 1.09 -0.51 8.00
C ARG A 53 2.05 0.66 7.74
N GLU A 54 1.51 1.74 7.18
CA GLU A 54 2.27 2.95 6.87
C GLU A 54 2.09 4.03 7.94
N SER A 55 0.91 4.08 8.57
CA SER A 55 0.66 5.03 9.65
C SER A 55 -0.44 4.54 10.58
N GLU A 56 -0.54 5.19 11.73
CA GLU A 56 -1.67 5.07 12.64
C GLU A 56 -2.27 6.45 12.83
N GLN A 57 -3.59 6.55 12.75
CA GLN A 57 -4.30 7.82 12.82
C GLN A 57 -5.43 7.72 13.85
N PRO A 58 -5.78 8.83 14.51
CA PRO A 58 -6.81 8.79 15.56
C PRO A 58 -8.23 8.64 15.02
N ASN A 59 -8.49 8.95 13.76
CA ASN A 59 -9.81 8.87 13.16
C ASN A 59 -9.71 8.87 11.63
N ARG A 60 -10.85 8.62 10.96
CA ARG A 60 -10.89 8.54 9.51
C ARG A 60 -10.53 9.87 8.83
N ARG A 61 -10.91 10.99 9.43
CA ARG A 61 -10.61 12.33 8.89
C ARG A 61 -9.10 12.55 8.85
N ALA A 62 -8.39 12.14 9.91
CA ALA A 62 -6.93 12.22 9.96
C ALA A 62 -6.28 11.33 8.91
N VAL A 63 -6.86 10.16 8.62
CA VAL A 63 -6.39 9.29 7.53
C VAL A 63 -6.47 10.04 6.21
N LEU A 64 -7.62 10.65 5.92
CA LEU A 64 -7.81 11.37 4.66
C LEU A 64 -6.84 12.54 4.53
N TYR A 65 -6.66 13.30 5.61
CA TYR A 65 -5.70 14.41 5.64
C TYR A 65 -4.28 13.93 5.35
N TRP A 66 -3.85 12.88 6.03
CA TRP A 66 -2.54 12.27 5.81
C TRP A 66 -2.38 11.80 4.36
N ALA A 67 -3.35 11.06 3.84
CA ALA A 67 -3.32 10.50 2.49
C ALA A 67 -3.23 11.59 1.42
N SER A 68 -4.01 12.67 1.57
CA SER A 68 -4.04 13.73 0.58
C SER A 68 -2.75 14.56 0.55
N GLY A 69 -1.94 14.48 1.59
CA GLY A 69 -0.66 15.20 1.68
C GLY A 69 0.56 14.41 1.20
N LEU A 70 0.40 13.14 0.84
CA LEU A 70 1.55 12.33 0.42
C LEU A 70 2.10 12.80 -0.92
N GLN A 71 3.41 13.00 -0.95
CA GLN A 71 4.14 13.48 -2.13
C GLN A 71 4.48 12.32 -3.06
N PRO A 72 4.75 12.59 -4.36
CA PRO A 72 5.15 11.53 -5.29
C PRO A 72 6.36 10.72 -4.82
N SER A 73 7.34 11.35 -4.20
CA SER A 73 8.51 10.64 -3.67
C SER A 73 8.15 9.63 -2.58
N TYR A 74 7.15 9.95 -1.76
CA TYR A 74 6.64 9.01 -0.77
C TYR A 74 6.00 7.80 -1.45
N LEU A 75 5.20 8.03 -2.48
CA LEU A 75 4.55 6.95 -3.23
C LEU A 75 5.57 6.04 -3.93
N ASP A 76 6.62 6.62 -4.48
CA ASP A 76 7.72 5.84 -5.08
C ASP A 76 8.36 4.93 -4.05
N GLY A 77 8.67 5.46 -2.86
CA GLY A 77 9.24 4.67 -1.77
C GLY A 77 8.30 3.59 -1.27
N ALA A 78 7.01 3.91 -1.19
CA ALA A 78 5.99 2.95 -0.77
C ALA A 78 5.86 1.80 -1.78
N LEU A 79 5.95 2.08 -3.07
CA LEU A 79 5.92 1.03 -4.09
C LEU A 79 7.11 0.07 -3.92
N LEU A 80 8.29 0.59 -3.64
CA LEU A 80 9.46 -0.25 -3.36
C LEU A 80 9.23 -1.13 -2.13
N ARG A 81 8.66 -0.58 -1.06
CA ARG A 81 8.35 -1.35 0.15
C ARG A 81 7.31 -2.44 -0.14
N ALA A 82 6.29 -2.12 -0.92
CA ALA A 82 5.26 -3.09 -1.31
C ALA A 82 5.85 -4.23 -2.13
N THR A 83 6.78 -3.94 -3.03
CA THR A 83 7.50 -4.94 -3.81
C THR A 83 8.32 -5.85 -2.90
N ARG A 84 9.03 -5.30 -1.94
CA ARG A 84 9.82 -6.08 -0.97
C ARG A 84 8.92 -6.99 -0.13
N THR A 85 7.79 -6.48 0.31
CA THR A 85 6.81 -7.26 1.08
C THR A 85 6.35 -8.46 0.27
N ARG A 86 6.02 -8.26 -1.00
CA ARG A 86 5.58 -9.33 -1.89
C ARG A 86 6.67 -10.39 -2.07
N LEU A 87 7.91 -9.97 -2.30
CA LEU A 87 9.03 -10.89 -2.45
C LEU A 87 9.28 -11.69 -1.17
N THR A 88 9.18 -11.05 -0.01
CA THR A 88 9.33 -11.72 1.28
C THR A 88 8.24 -12.77 1.49
N GLU A 89 6.99 -12.44 1.17
CA GLU A 89 5.87 -13.37 1.26
C GLU A 89 6.07 -14.59 0.36
N LEU A 90 6.50 -14.37 -0.87
CA LEU A 90 6.77 -15.47 -1.81
C LEU A 90 7.91 -16.36 -1.32
N ARG A 91 8.98 -15.77 -0.80
CA ARG A 91 10.10 -16.51 -0.23
C ARG A 91 9.65 -17.40 0.91
N THR A 92 8.86 -16.85 1.83
CA THR A 92 8.33 -17.59 2.98
C THR A 92 7.48 -18.78 2.52
N MET A 93 6.66 -18.58 1.51
CA MET A 93 5.86 -19.67 0.94
C MET A 93 6.73 -20.80 0.37
N PHE A 94 7.79 -20.46 -0.37
CA PHE A 94 8.71 -21.44 -0.92
C PHE A 94 9.47 -22.18 0.18
N GLU A 95 9.97 -21.49 1.17
CA GLU A 95 10.70 -22.08 2.30
C GLU A 95 9.79 -23.04 3.07
N GLY A 96 8.53 -22.67 3.26
CA GLY A 96 7.56 -23.54 3.93
C GLY A 96 7.27 -24.81 3.15
N ARG A 97 7.40 -24.80 1.84
CA ARG A 97 7.19 -25.97 1.00
C ARG A 97 8.41 -26.90 0.93
N ALA A 98 9.57 -26.36 1.18
CA ALA A 98 10.82 -27.12 1.13
C ALA A 98 11.02 -28.01 2.34
N ALA A 99 10.23 -27.83 3.37
CA ALA A 99 10.35 -28.59 4.61
C ALA A 99 9.70 -29.98 4.55
#